data_2122eeada8ee7aee743a6e4bead22d35
#
_entry.id   2122eeada8ee7aee743a6e4bead22d35
#
_cell.length_a   1.000
_cell.length_b   1.000
_cell.length_c   1.000
_cell.angle_alpha   90.00
_cell.angle_beta   90.00
_cell.angle_gamma   90.00
#
_symmetry.space_group_name_H-M   'P 1'
#
loop_
_entity.id
_entity.type
_entity.pdbx_description
1 polymer ?
#
loop_
_entity_poly.entity_id
_entity_poly.type
_entity_poly.pdbx_seq_one_letter_code
_entity_poly.pdbx_strand_id
1 'polypeptide(L)'
;MNMQRTEQIHEKANGLDKLEGAEILAILLDSQVEAAKCVLPAIEPIERGARAMADAIINGNKLIYAAAGSSGLQAMADGLEITPTFGIPISQIKILRAGGLEDMSRPKGEMEDSEEAAINDAKIIEAGDCVICLAASGNTNYPVTIMEICKKLGATTIGIANNPDTKLLENSDIPILLPTPPEVIAGSTRLGAGTAQKIALNMMSSCMGVYLGNVMDGMMVNLIANNTKLFKRSEEIVMNITDCNRHQAAQSLKKSKGSVKLKVPRFIRLKGTPNFPITAP
;
A
#
# COMPACT_ATOMS: atom_id res chain seq x y z
N MET A 1 -6.63 -29.77 13.07
CA MET A 1 -6.40 -28.47 12.38
C MET A 1 -4.92 -28.18 12.42
N ASN A 2 -4.27 -27.96 11.30
CA ASN A 2 -2.87 -27.52 11.32
C ASN A 2 -2.82 -26.10 11.91
N MET A 3 -1.91 -25.87 12.85
CA MET A 3 -1.66 -24.57 13.46
C MET A 3 -1.24 -23.59 12.36
N GLN A 4 -1.82 -22.38 12.33
CA GLN A 4 -1.42 -21.34 11.37
C GLN A 4 0.06 -21.01 11.53
N ARG A 5 0.75 -20.73 10.42
CA ARG A 5 2.21 -20.46 10.43
C ARG A 5 2.56 -19.30 11.36
N THR A 6 1.73 -18.26 11.39
CA THR A 6 1.90 -17.09 12.27
C THR A 6 1.88 -17.42 13.75
N GLU A 7 1.30 -18.57 14.15
CA GLU A 7 1.20 -19.05 15.55
C GLU A 7 2.25 -20.10 15.88
N GLN A 8 3.00 -20.60 14.90
CA GLN A 8 4.04 -21.59 15.11
C GLN A 8 5.29 -20.96 15.77
N ILE A 9 6.10 -21.80 16.43
CA ILE A 9 7.36 -21.38 17.01
C ILE A 9 8.43 -21.39 15.91
N HIS A 10 9.17 -20.29 15.78
CA HIS A 10 10.29 -20.17 14.87
C HIS A 10 11.44 -21.11 15.31
N GLU A 11 12.13 -21.74 14.36
CA GLU A 11 13.22 -22.68 14.66
C GLU A 11 14.36 -22.08 15.50
N LYS A 12 14.65 -20.77 15.31
CA LYS A 12 15.68 -20.03 16.05
C LYS A 12 15.16 -19.39 17.35
N ALA A 13 13.90 -19.62 17.74
CA ALA A 13 13.33 -19.04 18.95
C ALA A 13 13.72 -19.78 20.23
N ASN A 14 14.13 -21.05 20.10
CA ASN A 14 14.50 -21.85 21.27
C ASN A 14 15.74 -21.28 21.96
N GLY A 15 15.59 -20.92 23.24
CA GLY A 15 16.67 -20.33 24.05
C GLY A 15 16.95 -18.85 23.75
N LEU A 16 16.12 -18.15 22.97
CA LEU A 16 16.27 -16.74 22.62
C LEU A 16 16.44 -15.85 23.87
N ASP A 17 15.71 -16.16 24.92
CA ASP A 17 15.74 -15.46 26.22
C ASP A 17 17.05 -15.62 27.01
N LYS A 18 17.95 -16.50 26.56
CA LYS A 18 19.25 -16.79 27.19
C LYS A 18 20.43 -16.24 26.41
N LEU A 19 20.17 -15.65 25.24
CA LEU A 19 21.20 -15.11 24.36
C LEU A 19 21.59 -13.69 24.76
N GLU A 20 22.80 -13.29 24.39
CA GLU A 20 23.25 -11.90 24.49
C GLU A 20 22.48 -11.01 23.51
N GLY A 21 22.28 -9.73 23.86
CA GLY A 21 21.47 -8.80 23.07
C GLY A 21 21.87 -8.70 21.59
N ALA A 22 23.18 -8.75 21.28
CA ALA A 22 23.65 -8.71 19.90
C ALA A 22 23.24 -9.96 19.10
N GLU A 23 23.22 -11.14 19.71
CA GLU A 23 22.79 -12.39 19.09
C GLU A 23 21.28 -12.38 18.84
N ILE A 24 20.48 -11.89 19.81
CA ILE A 24 19.04 -11.71 19.65
C ILE A 24 18.75 -10.78 18.47
N LEU A 25 19.43 -9.63 18.38
CA LEU A 25 19.24 -8.67 17.30
C LEU A 25 19.62 -9.23 15.93
N ALA A 26 20.66 -10.05 15.84
CA ALA A 26 21.06 -10.73 14.61
C ALA A 26 19.96 -11.70 14.13
N ILE A 27 19.40 -12.51 15.04
CA ILE A 27 18.30 -13.43 14.71
C ILE A 27 17.05 -12.66 14.24
N LEU A 28 16.70 -11.57 14.94
CA LEU A 28 15.58 -10.72 14.55
C LEU A 28 15.78 -10.09 13.18
N LEU A 29 16.98 -9.61 12.86
CA LEU A 29 17.32 -9.05 11.56
C LEU A 29 17.22 -10.09 10.44
N ASP A 30 17.82 -11.27 10.64
CA ASP A 30 17.75 -12.37 9.67
C ASP A 30 16.32 -12.73 9.32
N SER A 31 15.44 -12.82 10.32
CA SER A 31 14.02 -13.10 10.13
C SER A 31 13.31 -12.02 9.30
N GLN A 32 13.65 -10.74 9.50
CA GLN A 32 13.10 -9.65 8.68
C GLN A 32 13.57 -9.73 7.22
N VAL A 33 14.84 -10.08 7.00
CA VAL A 33 15.38 -10.26 5.64
C VAL A 33 14.70 -11.45 4.95
N GLU A 34 14.44 -12.53 5.68
CA GLU A 34 13.71 -13.70 5.16
C GLU A 34 12.26 -13.32 4.81
N ALA A 35 11.57 -12.62 5.68
CA ALA A 35 10.22 -12.12 5.42
C ALA A 35 10.15 -11.22 4.18
N ALA A 36 11.14 -10.36 3.96
CA ALA A 36 11.23 -9.54 2.75
C ALA A 36 11.36 -10.39 1.48
N LYS A 37 12.11 -11.49 1.51
CA LYS A 37 12.26 -12.41 0.38
C LYS A 37 10.98 -13.18 0.07
N CYS A 38 10.12 -13.40 1.07
CA CYS A 38 8.83 -14.09 0.90
C CYS A 38 7.84 -13.31 0.01
N VAL A 39 8.12 -12.06 -0.32
CA VAL A 39 7.31 -11.27 -1.25
C VAL A 39 7.60 -11.62 -2.72
N LEU A 40 8.78 -12.19 -3.01
CA LEU A 40 9.20 -12.48 -4.39
C LEU A 40 8.20 -13.35 -5.18
N PRO A 41 7.63 -14.44 -4.65
CA PRO A 41 6.63 -15.24 -5.37
C PRO A 41 5.32 -14.50 -5.65
N ALA A 42 5.05 -13.38 -4.95
CA ALA A 42 3.82 -12.61 -5.06
C ALA A 42 3.92 -11.45 -6.08
N ILE A 43 5.02 -11.31 -6.84
CA ILE A 43 5.20 -10.19 -7.78
C ILE A 43 4.04 -10.10 -8.78
N GLU A 44 3.62 -11.21 -9.39
CA GLU A 44 2.56 -11.22 -10.39
C GLU A 44 1.18 -10.82 -9.80
N PRO A 45 0.69 -11.39 -8.67
CA PRO A 45 -0.55 -10.91 -8.07
C PRO A 45 -0.45 -9.47 -7.53
N ILE A 46 0.72 -9.00 -7.06
CA ILE A 46 0.95 -7.60 -6.68
C ILE A 46 0.79 -6.68 -7.91
N GLU A 47 1.32 -7.07 -9.07
CA GLU A 47 1.20 -6.32 -10.32
C GLU A 47 -0.28 -6.24 -10.76
N ARG A 48 -1.04 -7.34 -10.70
CA ARG A 48 -2.48 -7.32 -10.96
C ARG A 48 -3.23 -6.39 -9.99
N GLY A 49 -2.86 -6.41 -8.71
CA GLY A 49 -3.39 -5.48 -7.71
C GLY A 49 -3.11 -4.02 -8.07
N ALA A 50 -1.88 -3.70 -8.49
CA ALA A 50 -1.52 -2.35 -8.91
C ALA A 50 -2.33 -1.86 -10.12
N ARG A 51 -2.64 -2.74 -11.08
CA ARG A 51 -3.54 -2.41 -12.22
C ARG A 51 -4.95 -2.13 -11.74
N ALA A 52 -5.52 -2.98 -10.89
CA ALA A 52 -6.85 -2.78 -10.34
C ALA A 52 -6.97 -1.46 -9.57
N MET A 53 -5.93 -1.11 -8.78
CA MET A 53 -5.85 0.18 -8.11
C MET A 53 -5.81 1.34 -9.11
N ALA A 54 -5.00 1.25 -10.17
CA ALA A 54 -4.91 2.28 -11.20
C ALA A 54 -6.23 2.46 -11.94
N ASP A 55 -6.88 1.36 -12.32
CA ASP A 55 -8.17 1.38 -13.03
C ASP A 55 -9.27 2.04 -12.17
N ALA A 56 -9.33 1.73 -10.87
CA ALA A 56 -10.27 2.40 -9.95
C ALA A 56 -10.05 3.92 -9.92
N ILE A 57 -8.80 4.37 -9.79
CA ILE A 57 -8.48 5.81 -9.78
C ILE A 57 -8.82 6.49 -11.11
N ILE A 58 -8.49 5.88 -12.25
CA ILE A 58 -8.79 6.42 -13.59
C ILE A 58 -10.30 6.59 -13.79
N ASN A 59 -11.09 5.65 -13.29
CA ASN A 59 -12.54 5.66 -13.38
C ASN A 59 -13.23 6.57 -12.33
N GLY A 60 -12.46 7.28 -11.50
CA GLY A 60 -12.99 8.18 -10.48
C GLY A 60 -13.46 7.49 -9.20
N ASN A 61 -13.24 6.19 -9.07
CA ASN A 61 -13.59 5.38 -7.92
C ASN A 61 -12.56 5.51 -6.78
N LYS A 62 -12.81 4.86 -5.66
CA LYS A 62 -11.99 4.95 -4.44
C LYS A 62 -11.02 3.75 -4.33
N LEU A 63 -9.87 4.00 -3.72
CA LEU A 63 -9.02 2.97 -3.12
C LEU A 63 -9.33 2.91 -1.63
N ILE A 64 -9.65 1.74 -1.15
CA ILE A 64 -10.08 1.52 0.23
C ILE A 64 -9.18 0.45 0.85
N TYR A 65 -8.48 0.80 1.91
CA TYR A 65 -7.70 -0.13 2.72
C TYR A 65 -8.53 -0.58 3.90
N ALA A 66 -8.64 -1.88 4.14
CA ALA A 66 -9.43 -2.45 5.24
C ALA A 66 -8.60 -3.45 6.04
N ALA A 67 -8.33 -3.17 7.31
CA ALA A 67 -7.50 -4.01 8.16
C ALA A 67 -7.71 -3.76 9.66
N ALA A 68 -7.15 -4.65 10.47
CA ALA A 68 -7.12 -4.53 11.93
C ALA A 68 -5.67 -4.60 12.46
N GLY A 69 -5.46 -4.25 13.71
CA GLY A 69 -4.21 -4.41 14.43
C GLY A 69 -2.98 -3.85 13.72
N SER A 70 -1.90 -4.61 13.69
CA SER A 70 -0.64 -4.23 13.03
C SER A 70 -0.78 -4.15 11.51
N SER A 71 -1.60 -4.99 10.87
CA SER A 71 -1.91 -4.87 9.44
C SER A 71 -2.62 -3.54 9.14
N GLY A 72 -3.48 -3.06 10.04
CA GLY A 72 -4.10 -1.74 9.94
C GLY A 72 -3.08 -0.59 9.96
N LEU A 73 -2.01 -0.71 10.73
CA LEU A 73 -0.91 0.27 10.71
C LEU A 73 -0.17 0.29 9.38
N GLN A 74 0.08 -0.88 8.77
CA GLN A 74 0.71 -0.96 7.44
C GLN A 74 -0.19 -0.37 6.35
N ALA A 75 -1.49 -0.65 6.40
CA ALA A 75 -2.50 -0.07 5.51
C ALA A 75 -2.52 1.47 5.58
N MET A 76 -2.49 2.02 6.80
CA MET A 76 -2.43 3.46 7.02
C MET A 76 -1.12 4.06 6.51
N ALA A 77 0.01 3.43 6.81
CA ALA A 77 1.33 3.92 6.39
C ALA A 77 1.44 4.05 4.87
N ASP A 78 0.86 3.11 4.10
CA ASP A 78 0.85 3.19 2.64
C ASP A 78 -0.23 4.16 2.13
N GLY A 79 -1.47 4.02 2.60
CA GLY A 79 -2.61 4.79 2.09
C GLY A 79 -2.48 6.30 2.31
N LEU A 80 -1.92 6.74 3.44
CA LEU A 80 -1.70 8.16 3.73
C LEU A 80 -0.61 8.80 2.86
N GLU A 81 0.34 8.00 2.36
CA GLU A 81 1.43 8.47 1.51
C GLU A 81 1.06 8.54 0.00
N ILE A 82 -0.07 7.98 -0.42
CA ILE A 82 -0.50 7.99 -1.83
C ILE A 82 -0.74 9.42 -2.32
N THR A 83 -1.50 10.21 -1.57
CA THR A 83 -1.81 11.61 -1.95
C THR A 83 -0.56 12.48 -2.07
N PRO A 84 0.33 12.57 -1.08
CA PRO A 84 1.53 13.40 -1.18
C PRO A 84 2.54 12.91 -2.20
N THR A 85 2.59 11.58 -2.46
CA THR A 85 3.56 10.98 -3.39
C THR A 85 3.10 11.05 -4.84
N PHE A 86 1.84 10.71 -5.10
CA PHE A 86 1.32 10.55 -6.46
C PHE A 86 0.28 11.59 -6.85
N GLY A 87 -0.09 12.52 -5.95
CA GLY A 87 -1.06 13.58 -6.21
C GLY A 87 -2.49 13.07 -6.46
N ILE A 88 -2.81 11.88 -5.97
CA ILE A 88 -4.17 11.33 -6.03
C ILE A 88 -5.04 12.07 -5.02
N PRO A 89 -6.26 12.52 -5.39
CA PRO A 89 -7.14 13.22 -4.47
C PRO A 89 -7.43 12.43 -3.20
N ILE A 90 -7.35 13.08 -2.04
CA ILE A 90 -7.63 12.44 -0.74
C ILE A 90 -9.07 11.90 -0.65
N SER A 91 -9.99 12.46 -1.42
CA SER A 91 -11.37 11.96 -1.52
C SER A 91 -11.46 10.54 -2.08
N GLN A 92 -10.50 10.15 -2.93
CA GLN A 92 -10.41 8.81 -3.52
C GLN A 92 -9.66 7.81 -2.63
N ILE A 93 -9.06 8.22 -1.52
CA ILE A 93 -8.35 7.31 -0.60
C ILE A 93 -9.14 7.17 0.69
N LYS A 94 -9.44 5.95 1.10
CA LYS A 94 -10.11 5.65 2.36
C LYS A 94 -9.37 4.56 3.12
N ILE A 95 -9.33 4.69 4.43
CA ILE A 95 -8.68 3.72 5.31
C ILE A 95 -9.70 3.32 6.37
N LEU A 96 -10.14 2.07 6.30
CA LEU A 96 -11.01 1.42 7.25
C LEU A 96 -10.13 0.58 8.18
N ARG A 97 -9.93 1.08 9.39
CA ARG A 97 -9.18 0.38 10.43
C ARG A 97 -10.12 0.04 11.56
N ALA A 98 -10.14 -1.23 11.97
CA ALA A 98 -10.91 -1.67 13.13
C ALA A 98 -10.64 -0.76 14.34
N GLY A 99 -11.69 -0.21 14.94
CA GLY A 99 -11.61 0.77 16.02
C GLY A 99 -11.36 2.21 15.59
N GLY A 100 -11.15 2.48 14.29
CA GLY A 100 -10.94 3.82 13.74
C GLY A 100 -9.68 4.52 14.28
N LEU A 101 -9.65 5.85 14.17
CA LEU A 101 -8.53 6.67 14.66
C LEU A 101 -8.49 6.78 16.18
N GLU A 102 -9.62 6.70 16.85
CA GLU A 102 -9.71 6.80 18.31
C GLU A 102 -9.03 5.63 19.02
N ASP A 103 -9.02 4.45 18.37
CA ASP A 103 -8.37 3.25 18.87
C ASP A 103 -6.83 3.26 18.70
N MET A 104 -6.26 4.22 17.98
CA MET A 104 -4.81 4.26 17.73
C MET A 104 -3.98 4.49 18.98
N SER A 105 -4.49 5.28 19.94
CA SER A 105 -3.78 5.59 21.18
C SER A 105 -3.96 4.53 22.26
N ARG A 106 -5.04 3.74 22.18
CA ARG A 106 -5.39 2.66 23.13
C ARG A 106 -6.13 1.55 22.40
N PRO A 107 -5.43 0.70 21.64
CA PRO A 107 -6.06 -0.34 20.84
C PRO A 107 -6.93 -1.27 21.71
N LYS A 108 -8.19 -1.42 21.31
CA LYS A 108 -9.12 -2.37 21.91
C LYS A 108 -9.14 -3.61 21.00
N GLY A 109 -8.53 -4.71 21.44
CA GLY A 109 -8.44 -5.94 20.66
C GLY A 109 -9.79 -6.49 20.17
N GLU A 110 -10.86 -6.22 20.91
CA GLU A 110 -12.24 -6.61 20.58
C GLU A 110 -12.70 -6.08 19.19
N MET A 111 -12.17 -4.95 18.74
CA MET A 111 -12.58 -4.33 17.47
C MET A 111 -12.15 -5.14 16.25
N GLU A 112 -11.11 -5.97 16.36
CA GLU A 112 -10.66 -6.86 15.29
C GLU A 112 -11.67 -7.93 14.91
N ASP A 113 -12.52 -8.33 15.89
CA ASP A 113 -13.55 -9.36 15.76
C ASP A 113 -14.95 -8.78 15.51
N SER A 114 -15.10 -7.45 15.50
CA SER A 114 -16.39 -6.80 15.37
C SER A 114 -16.91 -6.79 13.93
N GLU A 115 -17.85 -7.69 13.62
CA GLU A 115 -18.60 -7.68 12.37
C GLU A 115 -19.48 -6.44 12.23
N GLU A 116 -20.07 -5.96 13.34
CA GLU A 116 -20.90 -4.76 13.34
C GLU A 116 -20.10 -3.52 12.90
N ALA A 117 -18.89 -3.34 13.43
CA ALA A 117 -18.00 -2.26 13.02
C ALA A 117 -17.64 -2.37 11.53
N ALA A 118 -17.32 -3.58 11.06
CA ALA A 118 -17.01 -3.82 9.66
C ALA A 118 -18.19 -3.46 8.74
N ILE A 119 -19.42 -3.86 9.10
CA ILE A 119 -20.64 -3.55 8.33
C ILE A 119 -20.89 -2.04 8.31
N ASN A 120 -20.67 -1.36 9.44
CA ASN A 120 -20.88 0.09 9.51
C ASN A 120 -19.85 0.84 8.66
N ASP A 121 -18.58 0.47 8.74
CA ASP A 121 -17.51 1.11 8.00
C ASP A 121 -17.60 0.84 6.49
N ALA A 122 -18.09 -0.34 6.10
CA ALA A 122 -18.28 -0.73 4.71
C ALA A 122 -19.36 0.08 3.97
N LYS A 123 -20.20 0.87 4.65
CA LYS A 123 -21.27 1.69 4.02
C LYS A 123 -20.75 2.72 3.02
N ILE A 124 -19.45 3.06 3.07
CA ILE A 124 -18.84 4.01 2.13
C ILE A 124 -18.38 3.36 0.83
N ILE A 125 -18.43 2.02 0.76
CA ILE A 125 -17.95 1.25 -0.39
C ILE A 125 -19.02 1.24 -1.47
N GLU A 126 -18.62 1.47 -2.71
CA GLU A 126 -19.48 1.50 -3.88
C GLU A 126 -18.97 0.55 -4.97
N ALA A 127 -19.84 0.22 -5.91
CA ALA A 127 -19.47 -0.55 -7.09
C ALA A 127 -18.35 0.16 -7.88
N GLY A 128 -17.33 -0.61 -8.31
CA GLY A 128 -16.17 -0.08 -9.02
C GLY A 128 -15.02 0.39 -8.12
N ASP A 129 -15.23 0.52 -6.81
CA ASP A 129 -14.12 0.76 -5.86
C ASP A 129 -13.13 -0.41 -5.87
N CYS A 130 -11.86 -0.13 -5.54
CA CYS A 130 -10.84 -1.15 -5.29
C CYS A 130 -10.56 -1.24 -3.80
N VAL A 131 -10.84 -2.39 -3.19
CA VAL A 131 -10.74 -2.60 -1.75
C VAL A 131 -9.63 -3.58 -1.42
N ILE A 132 -8.65 -3.14 -0.64
CA ILE A 132 -7.48 -3.90 -0.22
C ILE A 132 -7.71 -4.34 1.22
N CYS A 133 -8.04 -5.61 1.40
CA CYS A 133 -8.23 -6.21 2.71
C CYS A 133 -6.99 -6.99 3.14
N LEU A 134 -6.46 -6.73 4.33
CA LEU A 134 -5.26 -7.43 4.78
C LEU A 134 -5.32 -7.88 6.24
N ALA A 135 -4.83 -9.09 6.48
CA ALA A 135 -4.65 -9.68 7.79
C ALA A 135 -3.52 -10.73 7.74
N ALA A 136 -2.63 -10.74 8.70
CA ALA A 136 -1.55 -11.74 8.75
C ALA A 136 -2.11 -13.16 8.87
N SER A 137 -3.13 -13.37 9.72
CA SER A 137 -3.86 -14.64 9.86
C SER A 137 -4.65 -15.00 8.60
N GLY A 138 -5.14 -14.00 7.85
CA GLY A 138 -6.06 -14.15 6.74
C GLY A 138 -7.50 -14.50 7.14
N ASN A 139 -7.80 -14.54 8.46
CA ASN A 139 -9.10 -14.95 9.00
C ASN A 139 -9.69 -13.95 10.02
N THR A 140 -9.05 -12.80 10.25
CA THR A 140 -9.57 -11.75 11.13
C THR A 140 -10.94 -11.28 10.66
N ASN A 141 -11.95 -11.27 11.53
CA ASN A 141 -13.34 -11.04 11.15
C ASN A 141 -13.56 -9.69 10.46
N TYR A 142 -12.98 -8.60 10.97
CA TYR A 142 -13.18 -7.26 10.41
C TYR A 142 -12.86 -7.17 8.91
N PRO A 143 -11.64 -7.45 8.41
CA PRO A 143 -11.35 -7.37 6.98
C PRO A 143 -12.05 -8.47 6.16
N VAL A 144 -12.36 -9.63 6.72
CA VAL A 144 -13.11 -10.70 6.03
C VAL A 144 -14.55 -10.26 5.79
N THR A 145 -15.23 -9.69 6.78
CA THR A 145 -16.59 -9.17 6.63
C THR A 145 -16.67 -8.07 5.58
N ILE A 146 -15.70 -7.14 5.58
CA ILE A 146 -15.62 -6.09 4.54
C ILE A 146 -15.45 -6.72 3.18
N MET A 147 -14.57 -7.72 3.01
CA MET A 147 -14.35 -8.45 1.77
C MET A 147 -15.64 -9.06 1.22
N GLU A 148 -16.42 -9.72 2.08
CA GLU A 148 -17.68 -10.35 1.71
C GLU A 148 -18.75 -9.32 1.27
N ILE A 149 -18.75 -8.14 1.87
CA ILE A 149 -19.63 -7.02 1.48
C ILE A 149 -19.21 -6.49 0.11
N CYS A 150 -17.91 -6.27 -0.10
CA CYS A 150 -17.36 -5.77 -1.37
C CYS A 150 -17.76 -6.65 -2.55
N LYS A 151 -17.69 -7.97 -2.39
CA LYS A 151 -18.07 -8.94 -3.40
C LYS A 151 -19.55 -8.80 -3.82
N LYS A 152 -20.43 -8.54 -2.85
CA LYS A 152 -21.86 -8.32 -3.11
C LYS A 152 -22.14 -6.98 -3.80
N LEU A 153 -21.30 -5.97 -3.57
CA LEU A 153 -21.43 -4.63 -4.14
C LEU A 153 -20.81 -4.51 -5.54
N GLY A 154 -20.00 -5.47 -6.00
CA GLY A 154 -19.27 -5.37 -7.27
C GLY A 154 -18.06 -4.46 -7.20
N ALA A 155 -17.45 -4.29 -6.03
CA ALA A 155 -16.14 -3.69 -5.87
C ALA A 155 -15.04 -4.72 -6.17
N THR A 156 -13.93 -4.30 -6.76
CA THR A 156 -12.77 -5.17 -6.97
C THR A 156 -12.03 -5.39 -5.66
N THR A 157 -11.71 -6.64 -5.35
CA THR A 157 -11.14 -7.02 -4.06
C THR A 157 -9.71 -7.57 -4.16
N ILE A 158 -8.82 -7.07 -3.33
CA ILE A 158 -7.44 -7.55 -3.15
C ILE A 158 -7.32 -8.10 -1.73
N GLY A 159 -7.01 -9.37 -1.59
CA GLY A 159 -6.80 -10.01 -0.28
C GLY A 159 -5.33 -10.30 -0.02
N ILE A 160 -4.77 -9.79 1.09
CA ILE A 160 -3.37 -10.01 1.47
C ILE A 160 -3.30 -10.79 2.78
N ALA A 161 -2.66 -11.95 2.79
CA ALA A 161 -2.47 -12.77 3.98
C ALA A 161 -1.08 -13.42 4.04
N ASN A 162 -0.65 -13.80 5.25
CA ASN A 162 0.62 -14.49 5.47
C ASN A 162 0.46 -16.01 5.67
N ASN A 163 -0.77 -16.48 5.74
CA ASN A 163 -1.12 -17.91 5.79
C ASN A 163 -1.85 -18.32 4.52
N PRO A 164 -1.59 -19.51 3.96
CA PRO A 164 -2.37 -20.08 2.86
C PRO A 164 -3.77 -20.51 3.34
N ASP A 165 -4.65 -20.82 2.39
CA ASP A 165 -5.97 -21.43 2.62
C ASP A 165 -6.81 -20.66 3.64
N THR A 166 -6.93 -19.34 3.44
CA THR A 166 -7.63 -18.44 4.35
C THR A 166 -8.84 -17.80 3.68
N LYS A 167 -9.84 -17.44 4.50
CA LYS A 167 -11.08 -16.79 4.01
C LYS A 167 -10.79 -15.55 3.18
N LEU A 168 -9.77 -14.77 3.55
CA LEU A 168 -9.42 -13.54 2.87
C LEU A 168 -8.89 -13.81 1.46
N LEU A 169 -8.02 -14.82 1.29
CA LEU A 169 -7.49 -15.20 -0.03
C LEU A 169 -8.55 -15.88 -0.91
N GLU A 170 -9.36 -16.77 -0.33
CA GLU A 170 -10.41 -17.51 -1.06
C GLU A 170 -11.51 -16.60 -1.58
N ASN A 171 -11.82 -15.52 -0.87
CA ASN A 171 -12.90 -14.60 -1.22
C ASN A 171 -12.46 -13.41 -2.07
N SER A 172 -11.16 -13.19 -2.29
CA SER A 172 -10.67 -12.05 -3.07
C SER A 172 -10.58 -12.34 -4.58
N ASP A 173 -10.78 -11.31 -5.41
CA ASP A 173 -10.54 -11.39 -6.86
C ASP A 173 -9.03 -11.50 -7.17
N ILE A 174 -8.22 -10.87 -6.33
CA ILE A 174 -6.76 -10.87 -6.44
C ILE A 174 -6.16 -11.30 -5.09
N PRO A 175 -5.95 -12.63 -4.90
CA PRO A 175 -5.29 -13.13 -3.71
C PRO A 175 -3.77 -12.91 -3.76
N ILE A 176 -3.21 -12.36 -2.68
CA ILE A 176 -1.77 -12.13 -2.49
C ILE A 176 -1.32 -12.88 -1.24
N LEU A 177 -0.74 -14.03 -1.42
CA LEU A 177 -0.11 -14.80 -0.34
C LEU A 177 1.32 -14.35 -0.13
N LEU A 178 1.65 -13.97 1.10
CA LEU A 178 2.99 -13.62 1.56
C LEU A 178 3.46 -14.68 2.57
N PRO A 179 4.01 -15.81 2.15
CA PRO A 179 4.19 -16.99 3.00
C PRO A 179 5.41 -16.83 3.94
N THR A 180 5.35 -15.84 4.83
CA THR A 180 6.41 -15.60 5.81
C THR A 180 6.60 -16.79 6.75
N PRO A 181 7.83 -17.06 7.24
CA PRO A 181 8.06 -18.05 8.27
C PRO A 181 7.34 -17.66 9.58
N PRO A 182 7.25 -18.56 10.56
CA PRO A 182 6.83 -18.21 11.91
C PRO A 182 7.63 -17.02 12.44
N GLU A 183 7.02 -16.22 13.30
CA GLU A 183 7.72 -15.09 13.91
C GLU A 183 8.74 -15.58 14.96
N VAL A 184 9.89 -14.93 15.06
CA VAL A 184 10.89 -15.22 16.12
C VAL A 184 10.29 -15.05 17.52
N ILE A 185 9.36 -14.12 17.65
CA ILE A 185 8.48 -14.00 18.80
C ILE A 185 7.11 -14.49 18.35
N ALA A 186 6.74 -15.71 18.69
CA ALA A 186 5.54 -16.38 18.20
C ALA A 186 4.28 -15.51 18.34
N GLY A 187 3.47 -15.45 17.29
CA GLY A 187 2.27 -14.63 17.23
C GLY A 187 2.50 -13.12 17.04
N SER A 188 3.76 -12.64 17.06
CA SER A 188 4.07 -11.21 16.96
C SER A 188 4.12 -10.73 15.49
N THR A 189 3.00 -10.76 14.80
CA THR A 189 2.85 -10.48 13.35
C THR A 189 3.20 -9.04 12.93
N ARG A 190 3.49 -8.15 13.87
CA ARG A 190 4.06 -6.83 13.58
C ARG A 190 5.49 -6.90 13.02
N LEU A 191 6.18 -8.06 13.14
CA LEU A 191 7.55 -8.29 12.72
C LEU A 191 7.60 -8.72 11.24
N GLY A 192 7.86 -10.01 10.97
CA GLY A 192 8.06 -10.52 9.62
C GLY A 192 6.82 -10.37 8.73
N ALA A 193 5.64 -10.74 9.23
CA ALA A 193 4.39 -10.58 8.48
C ALA A 193 4.12 -9.11 8.14
N GLY A 194 4.25 -8.20 9.11
CA GLY A 194 4.10 -6.76 8.88
C GLY A 194 5.12 -6.20 7.90
N THR A 195 6.38 -6.67 7.94
CA THR A 195 7.43 -6.29 6.97
C THR A 195 7.06 -6.72 5.56
N ALA A 196 6.65 -7.97 5.35
CA ALA A 196 6.22 -8.46 4.04
C ALA A 196 4.99 -7.70 3.52
N GLN A 197 3.99 -7.44 4.36
CA GLN A 197 2.81 -6.64 4.02
C GLN A 197 3.19 -5.22 3.60
N LYS A 198 4.07 -4.56 4.36
CA LYS A 198 4.57 -3.21 4.02
C LYS A 198 5.24 -3.19 2.66
N ILE A 199 6.09 -4.17 2.37
CA ILE A 199 6.77 -4.27 1.07
C ILE A 199 5.75 -4.46 -0.05
N ALA A 200 4.82 -5.40 0.08
CA ALA A 200 3.79 -5.68 -0.92
C ALA A 200 2.91 -4.45 -1.20
N LEU A 201 2.44 -3.76 -0.16
CA LEU A 201 1.64 -2.54 -0.30
C LEU A 201 2.41 -1.44 -1.03
N ASN A 202 3.65 -1.15 -0.62
CA ASN A 202 4.46 -0.12 -1.26
C ASN A 202 4.83 -0.47 -2.72
N MET A 203 5.08 -1.75 -3.04
CA MET A 203 5.30 -2.19 -4.42
C MET A 203 4.04 -1.95 -5.26
N MET A 204 2.88 -2.31 -4.73
CA MET A 204 1.59 -2.19 -5.40
C MET A 204 1.22 -0.73 -5.64
N SER A 205 1.28 0.13 -4.63
CA SER A 205 0.97 1.57 -4.74
C SER A 205 1.97 2.31 -5.62
N SER A 206 3.27 1.95 -5.57
CA SER A 206 4.28 2.55 -6.44
C SER A 206 4.08 2.15 -7.91
N CYS A 207 3.78 0.87 -8.17
CA CYS A 207 3.49 0.38 -9.51
C CYS A 207 2.21 1.02 -10.07
N MET A 208 1.16 1.18 -9.26
CA MET A 208 -0.03 1.97 -9.59
C MET A 208 0.36 3.41 -9.99
N GLY A 209 1.22 4.07 -9.23
CA GLY A 209 1.72 5.42 -9.55
C GLY A 209 2.41 5.50 -10.92
N VAL A 210 3.15 4.45 -11.31
CA VAL A 210 3.74 4.32 -12.66
C VAL A 210 2.66 4.17 -13.73
N TYR A 211 1.67 3.30 -13.52
CA TYR A 211 0.55 3.10 -14.47
C TYR A 211 -0.29 4.35 -14.68
N LEU A 212 -0.45 5.17 -13.66
CA LEU A 212 -1.13 6.47 -13.74
C LEU A 212 -0.29 7.56 -14.44
N GLY A 213 0.95 7.25 -14.86
CA GLY A 213 1.87 8.23 -15.42
C GLY A 213 2.27 9.33 -14.42
N ASN A 214 2.27 9.01 -13.12
CA ASN A 214 2.65 9.92 -12.04
C ASN A 214 4.14 9.79 -11.68
N VAL A 215 4.84 8.86 -12.32
CA VAL A 215 6.29 8.64 -12.19
C VAL A 215 6.93 8.64 -13.57
N MET A 216 8.05 9.34 -13.74
CA MET A 216 8.87 9.37 -14.95
C MET A 216 10.34 9.27 -14.56
N ASP A 217 11.07 8.31 -15.13
CA ASP A 217 12.50 8.08 -14.84
C ASP A 217 12.81 8.02 -13.32
N GLY A 218 11.92 7.37 -12.55
CA GLY A 218 12.02 7.26 -11.09
C GLY A 218 11.62 8.53 -10.31
N MET A 219 11.18 9.59 -11.00
CA MET A 219 10.80 10.87 -10.37
C MET A 219 9.28 11.03 -10.30
N MET A 220 8.78 11.54 -9.17
CA MET A 220 7.37 11.84 -8.95
C MET A 220 6.96 13.09 -9.73
N VAL A 221 6.28 12.94 -10.87
CA VAL A 221 5.90 14.07 -11.74
C VAL A 221 4.51 14.63 -11.46
N ASN A 222 3.67 13.95 -10.66
CA ASN A 222 2.35 14.45 -10.26
C ASN A 222 2.37 15.18 -8.90
N LEU A 223 3.54 15.55 -8.44
CA LEU A 223 3.75 16.34 -7.23
C LEU A 223 3.20 17.77 -7.43
N ILE A 224 2.42 18.24 -6.47
CA ILE A 224 2.00 19.65 -6.37
C ILE A 224 2.83 20.32 -5.28
N ALA A 225 3.69 21.25 -5.68
CA ALA A 225 4.55 21.97 -4.75
C ALA A 225 3.73 22.97 -3.91
N ASN A 226 3.59 22.70 -2.62
CA ASN A 226 2.88 23.55 -1.65
C ASN A 226 3.78 24.08 -0.52
N ASN A 227 5.07 23.74 -0.52
CA ASN A 227 6.06 24.24 0.43
C ASN A 227 7.44 24.38 -0.22
N THR A 228 8.35 25.08 0.45
CA THR A 228 9.69 25.41 -0.09
C THR A 228 10.49 24.17 -0.50
N LYS A 229 10.41 23.09 0.29
CA LYS A 229 11.11 21.82 -0.02
C LYS A 229 10.58 21.19 -1.30
N LEU A 230 9.26 21.16 -1.46
CA LEU A 230 8.61 20.59 -2.64
C LEU A 230 8.83 21.46 -3.88
N PHE A 231 8.88 22.80 -3.75
CA PHE A 231 9.25 23.67 -4.88
C PHE A 231 10.65 23.39 -5.38
N LYS A 232 11.66 23.30 -4.49
CA LYS A 232 13.03 22.95 -4.87
C LYS A 232 13.10 21.59 -5.58
N ARG A 233 12.42 20.57 -5.01
CA ARG A 233 12.33 19.24 -5.63
C ARG A 233 11.68 19.29 -7.01
N SER A 234 10.59 20.05 -7.17
CA SER A 234 9.91 20.22 -8.47
C SER A 234 10.79 20.88 -9.51
N GLU A 235 11.59 21.89 -9.14
CA GLU A 235 12.58 22.52 -10.03
C GLU A 235 13.61 21.48 -10.51
N GLU A 236 14.17 20.68 -9.60
CA GLU A 236 15.14 19.63 -9.90
C GLU A 236 14.55 18.58 -10.84
N ILE A 237 13.30 18.13 -10.59
CA ILE A 237 12.60 17.18 -11.46
C ILE A 237 12.42 17.76 -12.87
N VAL A 238 11.96 19.01 -12.99
CA VAL A 238 11.78 19.66 -14.29
C VAL A 238 13.12 19.81 -15.02
N MET A 239 14.17 20.22 -14.32
CA MET A 239 15.52 20.33 -14.88
C MET A 239 16.03 18.99 -15.41
N ASN A 240 15.93 17.92 -14.62
CA ASN A 240 16.41 16.59 -15.00
C ASN A 240 15.67 15.99 -16.18
N ILE A 241 14.34 16.21 -16.28
CA ILE A 241 13.54 15.65 -17.38
C ILE A 241 13.69 16.47 -18.66
N THR A 242 13.90 17.79 -18.58
CA THR A 242 13.82 18.70 -19.72
C THR A 242 15.16 19.31 -20.14
N ASP A 243 16.24 19.04 -19.39
CA ASP A 243 17.57 19.66 -19.55
C ASP A 243 17.54 21.21 -19.56
N CYS A 244 16.53 21.82 -18.92
CA CYS A 244 16.45 23.26 -18.79
C CYS A 244 17.23 23.76 -17.57
N ASN A 245 17.55 25.05 -17.55
CA ASN A 245 18.18 25.64 -16.37
C ASN A 245 17.14 25.95 -15.26
N ARG A 246 17.62 26.20 -14.02
CA ARG A 246 16.78 26.43 -12.84
C ARG A 246 15.80 27.59 -13.03
N HIS A 247 16.21 28.68 -13.67
CA HIS A 247 15.35 29.83 -13.91
C HIS A 247 14.17 29.48 -14.82
N GLN A 248 14.42 28.69 -15.88
CA GLN A 248 13.39 28.20 -16.79
C GLN A 248 12.43 27.21 -16.08
N ALA A 249 12.97 26.31 -15.24
CA ALA A 249 12.19 25.41 -14.42
C ALA A 249 11.25 26.17 -13.46
N ALA A 250 11.78 27.14 -12.72
CA ALA A 250 11.00 27.96 -11.79
C ALA A 250 9.89 28.76 -12.51
N GLN A 251 10.19 29.39 -13.65
CA GLN A 251 9.18 30.07 -14.48
C GLN A 251 8.10 29.12 -14.97
N SER A 252 8.48 27.93 -15.36
CA SER A 252 7.57 26.87 -15.84
C SER A 252 6.61 26.43 -14.75
N LEU A 253 7.13 26.15 -13.56
CA LEU A 253 6.35 25.77 -12.39
C LEU A 253 5.39 26.88 -11.93
N LYS A 254 5.84 28.12 -11.94
CA LYS A 254 4.99 29.27 -11.65
C LYS A 254 3.79 29.36 -12.60
N LYS A 255 4.00 29.13 -13.92
CA LYS A 255 2.95 29.11 -14.95
C LYS A 255 1.98 27.92 -14.81
N SER A 256 2.40 26.80 -14.21
CA SER A 256 1.57 25.60 -13.97
C SER A 256 1.03 25.53 -12.55
N LYS A 257 1.09 26.61 -11.79
CA LYS A 257 0.65 26.64 -10.37
C LYS A 257 1.30 25.53 -9.53
N GLY A 258 2.57 25.23 -9.78
CA GLY A 258 3.34 24.21 -9.06
C GLY A 258 3.22 22.79 -9.61
N SER A 259 2.42 22.53 -10.63
CA SER A 259 2.29 21.19 -11.22
C SER A 259 3.46 20.87 -12.15
N VAL A 260 4.18 19.78 -11.86
CA VAL A 260 5.25 19.24 -12.70
C VAL A 260 4.65 18.52 -13.92
N LYS A 261 3.66 17.66 -13.71
CA LYS A 261 3.02 16.82 -14.75
C LYS A 261 2.49 17.63 -15.94
N LEU A 262 1.92 18.81 -15.72
CA LEU A 262 1.38 19.65 -16.79
C LEU A 262 2.46 20.23 -17.74
N LYS A 263 3.73 20.21 -17.35
CA LYS A 263 4.83 20.83 -18.12
C LYS A 263 5.73 19.83 -18.81
N VAL A 264 5.98 18.70 -18.18
CA VAL A 264 6.85 17.65 -18.73
C VAL A 264 6.38 17.17 -20.12
N PRO A 265 5.11 16.86 -20.39
CA PRO A 265 4.67 16.41 -21.72
C PRO A 265 4.87 17.44 -22.83
N ARG A 266 4.82 18.74 -22.52
CA ARG A 266 4.99 19.81 -23.51
C ARG A 266 6.44 19.93 -23.97
N PHE A 267 7.39 19.70 -23.09
CA PHE A 267 8.83 19.66 -23.42
C PHE A 267 9.24 18.37 -24.14
N ILE A 268 8.64 17.23 -23.75
CA ILE A 268 8.90 15.93 -24.39
C ILE A 268 8.36 15.92 -25.84
N ARG A 269 7.20 16.51 -26.12
CA ARG A 269 6.67 16.68 -27.49
C ARG A 269 7.59 17.48 -28.40
N LEU A 270 8.35 18.43 -27.84
CA LEU A 270 9.35 19.19 -28.60
C LEU A 270 10.61 18.39 -28.92
N LYS A 271 10.85 17.26 -28.23
CA LYS A 271 12.02 16.36 -28.45
C LYS A 271 11.67 15.06 -29.22
N GLY A 272 10.45 14.88 -29.74
CA GLY A 272 10.11 13.80 -30.68
C GLY A 272 9.83 12.42 -30.09
N THR A 273 9.38 12.33 -28.84
CA THR A 273 8.95 11.07 -28.20
C THR A 273 7.45 10.78 -28.38
N PRO A 274 7.01 9.49 -28.44
CA PRO A 274 5.64 9.12 -28.75
C PRO A 274 4.62 9.54 -27.69
N ASN A 275 3.37 9.73 -28.14
CA ASN A 275 2.23 10.18 -27.35
C ASN A 275 1.95 9.33 -26.10
N PHE A 276 2.05 9.94 -24.91
CA PHE A 276 1.40 9.42 -23.72
C PHE A 276 -0.04 9.98 -23.65
N PRO A 277 -1.05 9.16 -23.33
CA PRO A 277 -2.41 9.67 -23.16
C PRO A 277 -2.46 10.60 -21.95
N ILE A 278 -2.73 11.88 -22.22
CA ILE A 278 -3.04 12.86 -21.18
C ILE A 278 -4.53 12.73 -20.94
N THR A 279 -4.93 11.99 -19.90
CA THR A 279 -6.26 12.15 -19.35
C THR A 279 -6.24 13.46 -18.55
N ALA A 280 -6.86 14.49 -19.11
CA ALA A 280 -7.20 15.70 -18.36
C ALA A 280 -8.33 15.39 -17.36
N PRO A 281 -8.37 16.08 -16.19
CA PRO A 281 -9.49 15.95 -15.26
C PRO A 281 -10.78 16.45 -15.86
#